data_6cd933566d38920b6d53b20ade527f75
#
_entry.id   6cd933566d38920b6d53b20ade527f75
#
_cell.length_a   1.000
_cell.length_b   1.000
_cell.length_c   1.000
_cell.angle_alpha   90.00
_cell.angle_beta   90.00
_cell.angle_gamma   90.00
#
_symmetry.space_group_name_H-M   'P 1'
#
loop_
_entity.id
_entity.type
_entity.pdbx_description
1 polymer ?
#
loop_
_entity_poly.entity_id
_entity_poly.type
_entity_poly.pdbx_seq_one_letter_code
_entity_poly.pdbx_strand_id
1 'polypeptide(L)'
;MRRLLLLVCALVWVDTMLYAALTPLLPRITENLHLSKAGAGFLVAAYAAGALVGGLPGGVATARLGARRAVLIGLALMGLSSLAFAFVHGFWPLAAARFVQGCGSGFTWAGSFAWLLAAAPRERRGELIGTGLGAAVFGALFGPVVGAGAALLGRGVVFSAVAALAVVLAVWTLRIESVPPPPERPSTEAFRRALRNSRFLGGLALMALPSLLWGVLSTLAPLQLSDFGWGAAAIGAVWLVGAAFETALSPLAGRMIDRRGVLIPVQLALVIGAAVSVGLAVTPRPLFYVPLLILASGAYGVLFIPAFALIAEGAESSALPQGMAFGVMNAAWALGALVGPAVGGAVAAATGDVVPFLVSALFCAVALAGVRRARHRTTAFAME
;
A
#
# COMPACT_ATOMS: atom_id res chain seq x y z
N MET A 1 -23.44 5.24 12.79
CA MET A 1 -22.02 5.62 12.63
C MET A 1 -21.03 4.53 13.10
N ARG A 2 -21.02 4.10 14.38
CA ARG A 2 -20.05 3.10 14.90
C ARG A 2 -20.03 1.79 14.09
N ARG A 3 -21.19 1.25 13.71
CA ARG A 3 -21.29 0.01 12.90
C ARG A 3 -20.69 0.17 11.51
N LEU A 4 -20.90 1.33 10.86
CA LEU A 4 -20.32 1.62 9.56
C LEU A 4 -18.78 1.77 9.66
N LEU A 5 -18.28 2.48 10.67
CA LEU A 5 -16.84 2.63 10.88
C LEU A 5 -16.18 1.26 11.07
N LEU A 6 -16.75 0.39 11.91
CA LEU A 6 -16.23 -0.97 12.12
C LEU A 6 -16.24 -1.80 10.82
N LEU A 7 -17.30 -1.68 10.01
CA LEU A 7 -17.36 -2.34 8.71
C LEU A 7 -16.24 -1.82 7.80
N VAL A 8 -16.10 -0.49 7.66
CA VAL A 8 -15.05 0.10 6.82
C VAL A 8 -13.65 -0.33 7.28
N CYS A 9 -13.40 -0.31 8.58
CA CYS A 9 -12.14 -0.82 9.15
C CYS A 9 -11.91 -2.29 8.80
N ALA A 10 -12.93 -3.14 8.89
CA ALA A 10 -12.81 -4.56 8.55
C ALA A 10 -12.56 -4.77 7.05
N LEU A 11 -13.23 -4.00 6.18
CA LEU A 11 -13.04 -4.06 4.72
C LEU A 11 -11.61 -3.70 4.32
N VAL A 12 -11.11 -2.57 4.84
CA VAL A 12 -9.77 -2.08 4.53
C VAL A 12 -8.69 -2.99 5.14
N TRP A 13 -8.95 -3.51 6.34
CA TRP A 13 -8.07 -4.47 7.00
C TRP A 13 -7.90 -5.76 6.19
N VAL A 14 -9.00 -6.36 5.71
CA VAL A 14 -8.95 -7.59 4.88
C VAL A 14 -8.23 -7.31 3.56
N ASP A 15 -8.48 -6.16 2.96
CA ASP A 15 -7.87 -5.77 1.70
C ASP A 15 -6.34 -5.68 1.79
N THR A 16 -5.83 -4.92 2.76
CA THR A 16 -4.38 -4.76 2.96
C THR A 16 -3.71 -6.03 3.47
N MET A 17 -4.41 -6.83 4.27
CA MET A 17 -3.99 -8.17 4.67
C MET A 17 -3.76 -9.08 3.46
N LEU A 18 -4.70 -9.09 2.50
CA LEU A 18 -4.56 -9.88 1.27
C LEU A 18 -3.41 -9.40 0.38
N TYR A 19 -3.20 -8.08 0.30
CA TYR A 19 -2.05 -7.53 -0.41
C TYR A 19 -0.73 -8.09 0.14
N ALA A 20 -0.55 -8.04 1.45
CA ALA A 20 0.68 -8.42 2.13
C ALA A 20 0.86 -9.94 2.32
N ALA A 21 -0.21 -10.74 2.19
CA ALA A 21 -0.18 -12.19 2.41
C ALA A 21 0.70 -12.95 1.39
N LEU A 22 0.98 -12.38 0.22
CA LEU A 22 1.81 -13.03 -0.79
C LEU A 22 3.29 -13.13 -0.36
N THR A 23 3.79 -12.18 0.41
CA THR A 23 5.21 -12.01 0.72
C THR A 23 5.89 -13.30 1.24
N PRO A 24 5.39 -13.97 2.31
CA PRO A 24 6.03 -15.21 2.78
C PRO A 24 5.72 -16.43 1.91
N LEU A 25 4.73 -16.34 1.00
CA LEU A 25 4.41 -17.39 0.04
C LEU A 25 5.26 -17.33 -1.23
N LEU A 26 5.81 -16.15 -1.52
CA LEU A 26 6.49 -15.85 -2.78
C LEU A 26 7.64 -16.82 -3.08
N PRO A 27 8.55 -17.13 -2.14
CA PRO A 27 9.63 -18.09 -2.41
C PRO A 27 9.13 -19.45 -2.84
N ARG A 28 8.15 -20.01 -2.11
CA ARG A 28 7.57 -21.32 -2.42
C ARG A 28 6.84 -21.35 -3.77
N ILE A 29 6.14 -20.27 -4.13
CA ILE A 29 5.50 -20.16 -5.45
C ILE A 29 6.55 -20.06 -6.54
N THR A 30 7.61 -19.28 -6.32
CA THR A 30 8.73 -19.09 -7.25
C THR A 30 9.47 -20.41 -7.50
N GLU A 31 9.74 -21.17 -6.46
CA GLU A 31 10.35 -22.50 -6.55
C GLU A 31 9.46 -23.50 -7.30
N ASN A 32 8.20 -23.64 -6.88
CA ASN A 32 7.26 -24.61 -7.48
C ASN A 32 6.95 -24.33 -8.96
N LEU A 33 7.00 -23.08 -9.40
CA LEU A 33 6.72 -22.69 -10.79
C LEU A 33 7.99 -22.35 -11.58
N HIS A 34 9.17 -22.57 -11.00
CA HIS A 34 10.46 -22.24 -11.60
C HIS A 34 10.52 -20.79 -12.15
N LEU A 35 9.98 -19.83 -11.39
CA LEU A 35 9.93 -18.44 -11.82
C LEU A 35 11.29 -17.76 -11.64
N SER A 36 11.63 -16.92 -12.60
CA SER A 36 12.69 -15.94 -12.43
C SER A 36 12.28 -14.84 -11.43
N LYS A 37 13.21 -14.03 -10.94
CA LYS A 37 12.92 -12.85 -10.11
C LYS A 37 11.99 -11.87 -10.83
N ALA A 38 12.05 -11.78 -12.16
CA ALA A 38 11.10 -11.02 -12.98
C ALA A 38 9.67 -11.58 -12.87
N GLY A 39 9.50 -12.89 -12.95
CA GLY A 39 8.20 -13.56 -12.76
C GLY A 39 7.64 -13.34 -11.35
N ALA A 40 8.49 -13.43 -10.33
CA ALA A 40 8.12 -13.15 -8.94
C ALA A 40 7.67 -11.68 -8.79
N GLY A 41 8.42 -10.74 -9.32
CA GLY A 41 8.08 -9.31 -9.31
C GLY A 41 6.77 -9.01 -10.05
N PHE A 42 6.53 -9.65 -11.19
CA PHE A 42 5.27 -9.52 -11.92
C PHE A 42 4.07 -10.04 -11.11
N LEU A 43 4.22 -11.16 -10.41
CA LEU A 43 3.16 -11.72 -9.56
C LEU A 43 2.81 -10.78 -8.39
N VAL A 44 3.80 -10.15 -7.78
CA VAL A 44 3.59 -9.13 -6.75
C VAL A 44 2.91 -7.90 -7.33
N ALA A 45 3.38 -7.41 -8.48
CA ALA A 45 2.87 -6.23 -9.18
C ALA A 45 1.43 -6.40 -9.67
N ALA A 46 0.99 -7.62 -9.96
CA ALA A 46 -0.33 -7.91 -10.52
C ALA A 46 -1.49 -7.36 -9.67
N TYR A 47 -1.38 -7.43 -8.34
CA TYR A 47 -2.38 -6.84 -7.44
C TYR A 47 -2.44 -5.32 -7.57
N ALA A 48 -1.30 -4.65 -7.57
CA ALA A 48 -1.26 -3.19 -7.68
C ALA A 48 -1.73 -2.72 -9.06
N ALA A 49 -1.43 -3.47 -10.13
CA ALA A 49 -1.99 -3.25 -11.45
C ALA A 49 -3.53 -3.31 -11.44
N GLY A 50 -4.08 -4.34 -10.78
CA GLY A 50 -5.52 -4.48 -10.57
C GLY A 50 -6.11 -3.31 -9.78
N ALA A 51 -5.47 -2.89 -8.69
CA ALA A 51 -5.91 -1.77 -7.87
C ALA A 51 -5.92 -0.45 -8.65
N LEU A 52 -4.90 -0.22 -9.48
CA LEU A 52 -4.82 0.95 -10.35
C LEU A 52 -5.95 0.95 -11.39
N VAL A 53 -6.16 -0.17 -12.07
CA VAL A 53 -7.22 -0.33 -13.09
C VAL A 53 -8.62 -0.30 -12.46
N GLY A 54 -8.81 -0.95 -11.30
CA GLY A 54 -10.09 -1.01 -10.59
C GLY A 54 -10.48 0.29 -9.87
N GLY A 55 -9.52 1.16 -9.59
CA GLY A 55 -9.77 2.40 -8.84
C GLY A 55 -10.74 3.35 -9.52
N LEU A 56 -10.58 3.60 -10.82
CA LEU A 56 -11.48 4.47 -11.58
C LEU A 56 -12.89 3.86 -11.76
N PRO A 57 -13.06 2.61 -12.21
CA PRO A 57 -14.37 1.96 -12.23
C PRO A 57 -15.04 1.88 -10.87
N GLY A 58 -14.26 1.61 -9.80
CA GLY A 58 -14.75 1.60 -8.41
C GLY A 58 -15.31 2.96 -7.98
N GLY A 59 -14.59 4.04 -8.30
CA GLY A 59 -15.08 5.42 -8.08
C GLY A 59 -16.35 5.75 -8.85
N VAL A 60 -16.41 5.37 -10.12
CA VAL A 60 -17.63 5.56 -10.97
C VAL A 60 -18.79 4.73 -10.45
N ALA A 61 -18.56 3.47 -10.07
CA ALA A 61 -19.59 2.62 -9.47
C ALA A 61 -20.10 3.22 -8.15
N THR A 62 -19.22 3.75 -7.32
CA THR A 62 -19.57 4.44 -6.08
C THR A 62 -20.48 5.66 -6.34
N ALA A 63 -20.11 6.47 -7.33
CA ALA A 63 -20.88 7.66 -7.69
C ALA A 63 -22.25 7.35 -8.34
N ARG A 64 -22.35 6.29 -9.15
CA ARG A 64 -23.57 5.95 -9.91
C ARG A 64 -24.46 4.95 -9.20
N LEU A 65 -23.89 3.91 -8.60
CA LEU A 65 -24.64 2.81 -7.97
C LEU A 65 -24.77 2.96 -6.45
N GLY A 66 -24.01 3.91 -5.88
CA GLY A 66 -23.89 4.12 -4.44
C GLY A 66 -22.78 3.26 -3.79
N ALA A 67 -22.28 3.74 -2.66
CA ALA A 67 -21.15 3.16 -1.95
C ALA A 67 -21.35 1.69 -1.55
N ARG A 68 -22.54 1.33 -1.06
CA ARG A 68 -22.87 -0.04 -0.66
C ARG A 68 -22.72 -1.05 -1.81
N ARG A 69 -23.24 -0.70 -3.02
CA ARG A 69 -23.11 -1.60 -4.17
C ARG A 69 -21.68 -1.71 -4.66
N ALA A 70 -20.94 -0.62 -4.66
CA ALA A 70 -19.52 -0.64 -5.01
C ALA A 70 -18.71 -1.55 -4.08
N VAL A 71 -18.93 -1.46 -2.76
CA VAL A 71 -18.31 -2.37 -1.76
C VAL A 71 -18.69 -3.83 -2.02
N LEU A 72 -19.95 -4.14 -2.33
CA LEU A 72 -20.38 -5.51 -2.63
C LEU A 72 -19.72 -6.06 -3.88
N ILE A 73 -19.58 -5.26 -4.94
CA ILE A 73 -18.84 -5.65 -6.15
C ILE A 73 -17.38 -5.93 -5.79
N GLY A 74 -16.74 -5.05 -5.03
CA GLY A 74 -15.36 -5.24 -4.58
C GLY A 74 -15.18 -6.53 -3.77
N LEU A 75 -16.08 -6.79 -2.80
CA LEU A 75 -16.06 -8.02 -2.00
C LEU A 75 -16.29 -9.28 -2.85
N ALA A 76 -17.17 -9.22 -3.85
CA ALA A 76 -17.39 -10.34 -4.77
C ALA A 76 -16.11 -10.63 -5.58
N LEU A 77 -15.47 -9.59 -6.14
CA LEU A 77 -14.21 -9.73 -6.86
C LEU A 77 -13.10 -10.28 -5.95
N MET A 78 -12.94 -9.76 -4.72
CA MET A 78 -11.94 -10.22 -3.76
C MET A 78 -12.21 -11.66 -3.30
N GLY A 79 -13.45 -12.01 -2.99
CA GLY A 79 -13.83 -13.35 -2.56
C GLY A 79 -13.62 -14.40 -3.65
N LEU A 80 -14.12 -14.14 -4.87
CA LEU A 80 -13.98 -15.03 -6.02
C LEU A 80 -12.50 -15.20 -6.43
N SER A 81 -11.74 -14.08 -6.46
CA SER A 81 -10.32 -14.15 -6.78
C SER A 81 -9.49 -14.85 -5.69
N SER A 82 -9.86 -14.70 -4.41
CA SER A 82 -9.23 -15.43 -3.32
C SER A 82 -9.50 -16.94 -3.43
N LEU A 83 -10.75 -17.30 -3.76
CA LEU A 83 -11.10 -18.69 -4.02
C LEU A 83 -10.36 -19.24 -5.25
N ALA A 84 -10.27 -18.48 -6.34
CA ALA A 84 -9.47 -18.84 -7.49
C ALA A 84 -8.00 -19.04 -7.09
N PHE A 85 -7.40 -18.06 -6.36
CA PHE A 85 -6.00 -18.16 -5.90
C PHE A 85 -5.75 -19.39 -5.01
N ALA A 86 -6.77 -19.88 -4.29
CA ALA A 86 -6.69 -21.08 -3.46
C ALA A 86 -6.36 -22.33 -4.28
N PHE A 87 -6.94 -22.47 -5.47
CA PHE A 87 -6.96 -23.73 -6.23
C PHE A 87 -6.26 -23.68 -7.59
N VAL A 88 -6.09 -22.48 -8.19
CA VAL A 88 -5.44 -22.40 -9.51
C VAL A 88 -3.95 -22.76 -9.42
N HIS A 89 -3.45 -23.35 -10.50
CA HIS A 89 -2.06 -23.72 -10.68
C HIS A 89 -1.48 -22.99 -11.90
N GLY A 90 -0.19 -22.71 -11.85
CA GLY A 90 0.51 -22.01 -12.92
C GLY A 90 0.56 -20.49 -12.73
N PHE A 91 1.50 -19.87 -13.42
CA PHE A 91 1.83 -18.45 -13.27
C PHE A 91 0.68 -17.52 -13.68
N TRP A 92 0.14 -17.68 -14.89
CA TRP A 92 -0.87 -16.78 -15.43
C TRP A 92 -2.19 -16.80 -14.66
N PRO A 93 -2.75 -17.98 -14.26
CA PRO A 93 -3.94 -18.01 -13.42
C PRO A 93 -3.73 -17.34 -12.04
N LEU A 94 -2.55 -17.52 -11.43
CA LEU A 94 -2.22 -16.86 -10.17
C LEU A 94 -2.10 -15.34 -10.33
N ALA A 95 -1.44 -14.89 -11.39
CA ALA A 95 -1.32 -13.46 -11.70
C ALA A 95 -2.69 -12.84 -12.01
N ALA A 96 -3.55 -13.54 -12.77
CA ALA A 96 -4.92 -13.11 -13.04
C ALA A 96 -5.76 -13.02 -11.76
N ALA A 97 -5.68 -14.02 -10.87
CA ALA A 97 -6.36 -13.98 -9.58
C ALA A 97 -5.89 -12.77 -8.73
N ARG A 98 -4.58 -12.51 -8.68
CA ARG A 98 -4.01 -11.33 -8.00
C ARG A 98 -4.48 -10.01 -8.62
N PHE A 99 -4.53 -9.93 -9.94
CA PHE A 99 -5.03 -8.75 -10.66
C PHE A 99 -6.51 -8.49 -10.35
N VAL A 100 -7.37 -9.51 -10.43
CA VAL A 100 -8.80 -9.37 -10.10
C VAL A 100 -9.00 -9.00 -8.62
N GLN A 101 -8.17 -9.55 -7.72
CA GLN A 101 -8.16 -9.21 -6.30
C GLN A 101 -7.85 -7.72 -6.09
N GLY A 102 -6.85 -7.19 -6.82
CA GLY A 102 -6.54 -5.76 -6.84
C GLY A 102 -7.66 -4.90 -7.43
N CYS A 103 -8.33 -5.36 -8.51
CA CYS A 103 -9.52 -4.66 -9.01
C CYS A 103 -10.58 -4.55 -7.92
N GLY A 104 -10.84 -5.63 -7.18
CA GLY A 104 -11.75 -5.63 -6.04
C GLY A 104 -11.36 -4.61 -4.97
N SER A 105 -10.05 -4.47 -4.70
CA SER A 105 -9.50 -3.44 -3.82
C SER A 105 -9.91 -2.03 -4.24
N GLY A 106 -9.78 -1.68 -5.53
CA GLY A 106 -10.19 -0.38 -6.03
C GLY A 106 -11.66 -0.05 -5.72
N PHE A 107 -12.56 -1.03 -5.83
CA PHE A 107 -13.97 -0.87 -5.49
C PHE A 107 -14.20 -0.76 -3.98
N THR A 108 -13.56 -1.61 -3.18
CA THR A 108 -13.72 -1.60 -1.72
C THR A 108 -13.21 -0.31 -1.10
N TRP A 109 -12.05 0.20 -1.51
CA TRP A 109 -11.50 1.46 -1.01
C TRP A 109 -12.37 2.66 -1.42
N ALA A 110 -12.70 2.78 -2.70
CA ALA A 110 -13.54 3.89 -3.17
C ALA A 110 -14.92 3.90 -2.47
N GLY A 111 -15.57 2.73 -2.40
CA GLY A 111 -16.87 2.60 -1.76
C GLY A 111 -16.82 2.83 -0.26
N SER A 112 -15.87 2.26 0.45
CA SER A 112 -15.76 2.33 1.92
C SER A 112 -15.54 3.76 2.41
N PHE A 113 -14.53 4.45 1.85
CA PHE A 113 -14.23 5.82 2.27
C PHE A 113 -15.30 6.83 1.81
N ALA A 114 -15.87 6.66 0.61
CA ALA A 114 -17.00 7.49 0.20
C ALA A 114 -18.22 7.30 1.12
N TRP A 115 -18.53 6.07 1.52
CA TRP A 115 -19.62 5.79 2.47
C TRP A 115 -19.36 6.41 3.84
N LEU A 116 -18.14 6.24 4.35
CA LEU A 116 -17.74 6.81 5.63
C LEU A 116 -17.86 8.34 5.63
N LEU A 117 -17.35 8.99 4.57
CA LEU A 117 -17.36 10.44 4.42
C LEU A 117 -18.79 11.00 4.24
N ALA A 118 -19.67 10.28 3.51
CA ALA A 118 -21.05 10.69 3.32
C ALA A 118 -21.85 10.62 4.64
N ALA A 119 -21.55 9.67 5.51
CA ALA A 119 -22.22 9.49 6.80
C ALA A 119 -21.57 10.31 7.94
N ALA A 120 -20.34 10.79 7.78
CA ALA A 120 -19.55 11.44 8.83
C ALA A 120 -19.90 12.93 8.99
N PRO A 121 -20.08 13.43 10.23
CA PRO A 121 -20.07 14.86 10.51
C PRO A 121 -18.76 15.50 10.03
N ARG A 122 -18.83 16.74 9.51
CA ARG A 122 -17.65 17.41 8.92
C ARG A 122 -16.49 17.50 9.89
N GLU A 123 -16.76 17.75 11.16
CA GLU A 123 -15.79 17.94 12.24
C GLU A 123 -15.02 16.66 12.59
N ARG A 124 -15.58 15.48 12.28
CA ARG A 124 -14.97 14.18 12.64
C ARG A 124 -14.46 13.40 11.43
N ARG A 125 -14.49 13.96 10.23
CA ARG A 125 -14.07 13.25 9.00
C ARG A 125 -12.60 12.82 9.07
N GLY A 126 -11.72 13.70 9.56
CA GLY A 126 -10.30 13.40 9.72
C GLY A 126 -10.03 12.25 10.69
N GLU A 127 -10.70 12.26 11.85
CA GLU A 127 -10.61 11.18 12.85
C GLU A 127 -11.04 9.82 12.27
N LEU A 128 -12.17 9.82 11.56
CA LEU A 128 -12.75 8.60 10.99
C LEU A 128 -11.91 8.04 9.84
N ILE A 129 -11.37 8.91 8.97
CA ILE A 129 -10.42 8.52 7.92
C ILE A 129 -9.15 7.95 8.56
N GLY A 130 -8.59 8.64 9.56
CA GLY A 130 -7.41 8.18 10.28
C GLY A 130 -7.60 6.80 10.91
N THR A 131 -8.80 6.54 11.48
CA THR A 131 -9.14 5.22 12.04
C THR A 131 -9.18 4.14 10.95
N GLY A 132 -9.78 4.44 9.78
CA GLY A 132 -9.80 3.52 8.65
C GLY A 132 -8.40 3.23 8.10
N LEU A 133 -7.55 4.25 8.01
CA LEU A 133 -6.14 4.07 7.59
C LEU A 133 -5.32 3.28 8.62
N GLY A 134 -5.58 3.47 9.93
CA GLY A 134 -5.00 2.65 10.98
C GLY A 134 -5.37 1.17 10.84
N ALA A 135 -6.62 0.88 10.44
CA ALA A 135 -7.05 -0.50 10.15
C ALA A 135 -6.30 -1.08 8.93
N ALA A 136 -5.98 -0.26 7.91
CA ALA A 136 -5.17 -0.69 6.77
C ALA A 136 -3.76 -1.10 7.20
N VAL A 137 -3.10 -0.28 8.01
CA VAL A 137 -1.76 -0.60 8.56
C VAL A 137 -1.80 -1.90 9.36
N PHE A 138 -2.83 -2.08 10.19
CA PHE A 138 -3.03 -3.30 10.96
C PHE A 138 -3.29 -4.52 10.06
N GLY A 139 -3.99 -4.35 8.93
CA GLY A 139 -4.17 -5.39 7.92
C GLY A 139 -2.84 -5.80 7.27
N ALA A 140 -2.03 -4.83 6.88
CA ALA A 140 -0.70 -5.09 6.32
C ALA A 140 0.20 -5.87 7.30
N LEU A 141 0.09 -5.58 8.61
CA LEU A 141 0.77 -6.31 9.68
C LEU A 141 0.33 -7.78 9.74
N PHE A 142 -0.96 -8.06 9.56
CA PHE A 142 -1.51 -9.42 9.60
C PHE A 142 -1.29 -10.23 8.31
N GLY A 143 -1.06 -9.58 7.18
CA GLY A 143 -0.85 -10.24 5.89
C GLY A 143 0.22 -11.34 5.92
N PRO A 144 1.43 -11.09 6.42
CA PRO A 144 2.47 -12.10 6.54
C PRO A 144 2.08 -13.31 7.40
N VAL A 145 1.25 -13.12 8.43
CA VAL A 145 0.72 -14.22 9.25
C VAL A 145 -0.19 -15.13 8.43
N VAL A 146 -1.09 -14.53 7.62
CA VAL A 146 -1.98 -15.26 6.72
C VAL A 146 -1.18 -16.00 5.64
N GLY A 147 -0.17 -15.37 5.07
CA GLY A 147 0.71 -15.99 4.08
C GLY A 147 1.52 -17.15 4.66
N ALA A 148 2.11 -16.98 5.84
CA ALA A 148 2.81 -18.06 6.54
C ALA A 148 1.84 -19.20 6.91
N GLY A 149 0.64 -18.89 7.37
CA GLY A 149 -0.43 -19.86 7.62
C GLY A 149 -0.80 -20.64 6.35
N ALA A 150 -0.88 -19.97 5.21
CA ALA A 150 -1.16 -20.63 3.92
C ALA A 150 0.00 -21.54 3.44
N ALA A 151 1.24 -21.22 3.81
CA ALA A 151 2.38 -22.11 3.56
C ALA A 151 2.33 -23.36 4.45
N LEU A 152 1.83 -23.28 5.69
CA LEU A 152 1.77 -24.39 6.65
C LEU A 152 0.52 -25.24 6.47
N LEU A 153 -0.67 -24.62 6.39
CA LEU A 153 -1.98 -25.28 6.36
C LEU A 153 -2.46 -25.58 4.93
N GLY A 154 -1.76 -25.05 3.95
CA GLY A 154 -2.15 -25.13 2.54
C GLY A 154 -2.91 -23.89 2.06
N ARG A 155 -2.58 -23.48 0.85
CA ARG A 155 -3.17 -22.31 0.17
C ARG A 155 -4.69 -22.45 0.03
N GLY A 156 -5.17 -23.66 -0.29
CA GLY A 156 -6.59 -23.97 -0.43
C GLY A 156 -7.40 -23.63 0.82
N VAL A 157 -6.95 -24.07 2.00
CA VAL A 157 -7.66 -23.86 3.26
C VAL A 157 -7.72 -22.36 3.61
N VAL A 158 -6.57 -21.70 3.61
CA VAL A 158 -6.47 -20.31 4.09
C VAL A 158 -7.18 -19.33 3.17
N PHE A 159 -7.00 -19.43 1.85
CA PHE A 159 -7.67 -18.51 0.92
C PHE A 159 -9.16 -18.81 0.73
N SER A 160 -9.63 -20.05 0.97
CA SER A 160 -11.05 -20.34 1.09
C SER A 160 -11.66 -19.71 2.35
N ALA A 161 -10.95 -19.71 3.46
CA ALA A 161 -11.39 -19.01 4.68
C ALA A 161 -11.49 -17.49 4.44
N VAL A 162 -10.55 -16.90 3.69
CA VAL A 162 -10.62 -15.48 3.29
C VAL A 162 -11.83 -15.24 2.37
N ALA A 163 -12.12 -16.12 1.44
CA ALA A 163 -13.33 -16.02 0.60
C ALA A 163 -14.61 -16.09 1.44
N ALA A 164 -14.68 -16.99 2.44
CA ALA A 164 -15.78 -17.05 3.39
C ALA A 164 -15.90 -15.75 4.21
N LEU A 165 -14.79 -15.17 4.66
CA LEU A 165 -14.79 -13.88 5.32
C LEU A 165 -15.33 -12.75 4.43
N ALA A 166 -15.01 -12.74 3.14
CA ALA A 166 -15.59 -11.80 2.18
C ALA A 166 -17.13 -11.93 2.10
N VAL A 167 -17.67 -13.16 2.16
CA VAL A 167 -19.13 -13.38 2.23
C VAL A 167 -19.72 -12.84 3.52
N VAL A 168 -19.07 -13.05 4.67
CA VAL A 168 -19.51 -12.51 5.97
C VAL A 168 -19.54 -10.98 5.92
N LEU A 169 -18.50 -10.35 5.36
CA LEU A 169 -18.46 -8.89 5.19
C LEU A 169 -19.52 -8.40 4.21
N ALA A 170 -19.84 -9.14 3.15
CA ALA A 170 -20.90 -8.81 2.23
C ALA A 170 -22.28 -8.85 2.92
N VAL A 171 -22.56 -9.88 3.72
CA VAL A 171 -23.78 -9.99 4.53
C VAL A 171 -23.85 -8.82 5.53
N TRP A 172 -22.73 -8.49 6.18
CA TRP A 172 -22.69 -7.32 7.08
C TRP A 172 -22.94 -6.02 6.34
N THR A 173 -22.34 -5.83 5.17
CA THR A 173 -22.56 -4.67 4.27
C THR A 173 -24.04 -4.49 3.91
N LEU A 174 -24.77 -5.58 3.64
CA LEU A 174 -26.20 -5.57 3.34
C LEU A 174 -27.06 -5.10 4.51
N ARG A 175 -26.60 -5.29 5.76
CA ARG A 175 -27.33 -4.90 6.99
C ARG A 175 -27.11 -3.43 7.39
N ILE A 176 -26.21 -2.70 6.73
CA ILE A 176 -25.98 -1.28 7.01
C ILE A 176 -26.76 -0.41 6.03
N GLU A 177 -27.41 0.64 6.55
CA GLU A 177 -28.16 1.56 5.72
C GLU A 177 -27.28 2.24 4.66
N SER A 178 -27.81 2.30 3.45
CA SER A 178 -27.17 2.99 2.34
C SER A 178 -27.38 4.50 2.49
N VAL A 179 -26.28 5.26 2.41
CA VAL A 179 -26.36 6.73 2.33
C VAL A 179 -26.34 7.11 0.85
N PRO A 180 -27.24 7.97 0.39
CA PRO A 180 -27.21 8.49 -0.98
C PRO A 180 -25.87 9.17 -1.28
N PRO A 181 -25.36 9.07 -2.50
CA PRO A 181 -24.15 9.79 -2.88
C PRO A 181 -24.39 11.31 -2.77
N PRO A 182 -23.37 12.09 -2.35
CA PRO A 182 -23.51 13.54 -2.27
C PRO A 182 -23.82 14.12 -3.67
N PRO A 183 -24.69 15.14 -3.76
CA PRO A 183 -25.11 15.72 -5.02
C PRO A 183 -24.01 16.49 -5.76
N GLU A 184 -22.92 16.82 -5.10
CA GLU A 184 -21.82 17.60 -5.65
C GLU A 184 -20.96 16.75 -6.58
N ARG A 185 -20.99 17.10 -7.88
CA ARG A 185 -20.07 16.53 -8.86
C ARG A 185 -18.66 17.10 -8.64
N PRO A 186 -17.62 16.27 -8.68
CA PRO A 186 -16.25 16.76 -8.60
C PRO A 186 -15.98 17.79 -9.71
N SER A 187 -15.50 18.99 -9.34
CA SER A 187 -15.14 20.02 -10.31
C SER A 187 -13.82 19.64 -10.99
N THR A 188 -13.82 19.59 -12.33
CA THR A 188 -12.61 19.39 -13.13
C THR A 188 -11.60 20.50 -12.91
N GLU A 189 -12.07 21.70 -12.56
CA GLU A 189 -11.21 22.84 -12.25
C GLU A 189 -10.51 22.69 -10.89
N ALA A 190 -11.21 22.21 -9.86
CA ALA A 190 -10.59 21.89 -8.57
C ALA A 190 -9.50 20.80 -8.72
N PHE A 191 -9.79 19.78 -9.54
CA PHE A 191 -8.82 18.74 -9.86
C PHE A 191 -7.59 19.30 -10.58
N ARG A 192 -7.78 20.15 -11.59
CA ARG A 192 -6.67 20.80 -12.31
C ARG A 192 -5.86 21.73 -11.39
N ARG A 193 -6.51 22.45 -10.46
CA ARG A 193 -5.83 23.27 -9.45
C ARG A 193 -4.99 22.38 -8.51
N ALA A 194 -5.52 21.27 -8.03
CA ALA A 194 -4.79 20.33 -7.20
C ALA A 194 -3.55 19.76 -7.91
N LEU A 195 -3.65 19.40 -9.20
CA LEU A 195 -2.51 18.95 -10.00
C LEU A 195 -1.47 20.04 -10.29
N ARG A 196 -1.74 21.31 -9.96
CA ARG A 196 -0.76 22.41 -10.01
C ARG A 196 -0.26 22.79 -8.62
N ASN A 197 -0.83 22.23 -7.57
CA ASN A 197 -0.44 22.51 -6.20
C ASN A 197 0.80 21.71 -5.83
N SER A 198 1.87 22.38 -5.45
CA SER A 198 3.17 21.75 -5.14
C SER A 198 3.10 20.83 -3.92
N ARG A 199 2.26 21.13 -2.92
CA ARG A 199 2.06 20.25 -1.75
C ARG A 199 1.34 18.96 -2.15
N PHE A 200 0.30 19.07 -2.96
CA PHE A 200 -0.44 17.91 -3.47
C PHE A 200 0.46 16.99 -4.29
N LEU A 201 1.19 17.54 -5.25
CA LEU A 201 2.14 16.78 -6.07
C LEU A 201 3.29 16.19 -5.25
N GLY A 202 3.83 16.96 -4.31
CA GLY A 202 4.84 16.48 -3.38
C GLY A 202 4.35 15.31 -2.52
N GLY A 203 3.11 15.40 -2.05
CA GLY A 203 2.44 14.31 -1.33
C GLY A 203 2.24 13.07 -2.18
N LEU A 204 1.82 13.22 -3.45
CA LEU A 204 1.69 12.09 -4.39
C LEU A 204 3.04 11.42 -4.68
N ALA A 205 4.10 12.21 -4.87
CA ALA A 205 5.45 11.69 -5.06
C ALA A 205 5.95 10.94 -3.80
N LEU A 206 5.68 11.50 -2.61
CA LEU A 206 5.99 10.86 -1.33
C LEU A 206 5.07 9.65 -1.02
N MET A 207 3.96 9.47 -1.71
CA MET A 207 3.14 8.26 -1.66
C MET A 207 3.68 7.18 -2.59
N ALA A 208 4.05 7.55 -3.82
CA ALA A 208 4.55 6.62 -4.82
C ALA A 208 5.95 6.08 -4.49
N LEU A 209 6.84 6.91 -3.93
CA LEU A 209 8.22 6.52 -3.63
C LEU A 209 8.32 5.36 -2.62
N PRO A 210 7.76 5.45 -1.39
CA PRO A 210 7.84 4.33 -0.45
C PRO A 210 7.11 3.09 -0.98
N SER A 211 6.02 3.25 -1.75
CA SER A 211 5.34 2.12 -2.38
C SER A 211 6.23 1.38 -3.38
N LEU A 212 7.03 2.12 -4.15
CA LEU A 212 8.02 1.56 -5.06
C LEU A 212 9.12 0.82 -4.29
N LEU A 213 9.69 1.46 -3.26
CA LEU A 213 10.74 0.88 -2.41
C LEU A 213 10.27 -0.40 -1.71
N TRP A 214 9.04 -0.36 -1.15
CA TRP A 214 8.38 -1.52 -0.58
C TRP A 214 8.13 -2.62 -1.60
N GLY A 215 7.78 -2.26 -2.82
CA GLY A 215 7.58 -3.21 -3.91
C GLY A 215 8.86 -3.98 -4.25
N VAL A 216 10.00 -3.30 -4.35
CA VAL A 216 11.32 -3.94 -4.52
C VAL A 216 11.63 -4.84 -3.34
N LEU A 217 11.49 -4.31 -2.11
CA LEU A 217 11.80 -5.03 -0.88
C LEU A 217 10.95 -6.29 -0.72
N SER A 218 9.62 -6.20 -0.92
CA SER A 218 8.67 -7.31 -0.77
C SER A 218 8.82 -8.40 -1.82
N THR A 219 9.51 -8.10 -2.92
CA THR A 219 9.84 -9.08 -3.96
C THR A 219 11.16 -9.76 -3.71
N LEU A 220 12.23 -8.99 -3.48
CA LEU A 220 13.58 -9.53 -3.44
C LEU A 220 13.95 -10.09 -2.06
N ALA A 221 13.56 -9.43 -0.99
CA ALA A 221 13.97 -9.85 0.34
C ALA A 221 13.40 -11.21 0.79
N PRO A 222 12.15 -11.61 0.49
CA PRO A 222 11.68 -12.97 0.78
C PRO A 222 12.46 -14.03 0.02
N LEU A 223 12.82 -13.77 -1.25
CA LEU A 223 13.62 -14.68 -2.07
C LEU A 223 15.02 -14.83 -1.47
N GLN A 224 15.68 -13.73 -1.12
CA GLN A 224 16.99 -13.75 -0.48
C GLN A 224 16.99 -14.47 0.88
N LEU A 225 15.93 -14.27 1.69
CA LEU A 225 15.78 -15.02 2.95
C LEU A 225 15.57 -16.52 2.70
N SER A 226 14.84 -16.89 1.63
CA SER A 226 14.70 -18.28 1.21
C SER A 226 16.05 -18.88 0.77
N ASP A 227 16.88 -18.13 0.02
CA ASP A 227 18.22 -18.53 -0.36
C ASP A 227 19.15 -18.73 0.86
N PHE A 228 18.88 -18.04 1.98
CA PHE A 228 19.52 -18.29 3.27
C PHE A 228 18.96 -19.52 4.02
N GLY A 229 18.01 -20.26 3.41
CA GLY A 229 17.37 -21.44 4.00
C GLY A 229 16.20 -21.13 4.94
N TRP A 230 15.65 -19.91 4.93
CA TRP A 230 14.54 -19.54 5.80
C TRP A 230 13.20 -19.97 5.20
N GLY A 231 12.39 -20.67 6.01
CA GLY A 231 11.02 -21.05 5.61
C GLY A 231 10.02 -19.90 5.73
N ALA A 232 8.84 -20.08 5.15
CA ALA A 232 7.78 -19.08 5.10
C ALA A 232 7.38 -18.52 6.48
N ALA A 233 7.39 -19.33 7.53
CA ALA A 233 7.08 -18.90 8.89
C ALA A 233 8.12 -17.90 9.42
N ALA A 234 9.41 -18.17 9.21
CA ALA A 234 10.49 -17.26 9.62
C ALA A 234 10.47 -15.97 8.80
N ILE A 235 10.24 -16.07 7.48
CA ILE A 235 10.05 -14.90 6.61
C ILE A 235 8.86 -14.08 7.09
N GLY A 236 7.71 -14.70 7.34
CA GLY A 236 6.53 -14.02 7.88
C GLY A 236 6.79 -13.33 9.22
N ALA A 237 7.56 -13.95 10.12
CA ALA A 237 7.94 -13.37 11.40
C ALA A 237 8.80 -12.11 11.23
N VAL A 238 9.77 -12.10 10.30
CA VAL A 238 10.59 -10.92 10.01
C VAL A 238 9.72 -9.76 9.51
N TRP A 239 8.76 -10.04 8.60
CA TRP A 239 7.82 -9.03 8.11
C TRP A 239 6.91 -8.51 9.21
N LEU A 240 6.43 -9.40 10.11
CA LEU A 240 5.63 -9.02 11.26
C LEU A 240 6.41 -8.08 12.21
N VAL A 241 7.67 -8.40 12.50
CA VAL A 241 8.54 -7.55 13.32
C VAL A 241 8.81 -6.21 12.62
N GLY A 242 9.07 -6.22 11.31
CA GLY A 242 9.25 -5.00 10.50
C GLY A 242 8.03 -4.08 10.56
N ALA A 243 6.84 -4.64 10.37
CA ALA A 243 5.58 -3.89 10.43
C ALA A 243 5.25 -3.41 11.85
N ALA A 244 5.57 -4.18 12.89
CA ALA A 244 5.45 -3.75 14.28
C ALA A 244 6.40 -2.57 14.58
N PHE A 245 7.63 -2.63 14.08
CA PHE A 245 8.62 -1.56 14.20
C PHE A 245 8.15 -0.28 13.49
N GLU A 246 7.66 -0.37 12.26
CA GLU A 246 7.05 0.73 11.52
C GLU A 246 5.88 1.36 12.30
N THR A 247 4.99 0.51 12.81
CA THR A 247 3.84 0.95 13.63
C THR A 247 4.28 1.70 14.88
N ALA A 248 5.32 1.22 15.56
CA ALA A 248 5.87 1.88 16.75
C ALA A 248 6.56 3.22 16.44
N LEU A 249 7.14 3.38 15.24
CA LEU A 249 7.75 4.63 14.79
C LEU A 249 6.71 5.67 14.35
N SER A 250 5.54 5.26 13.90
CA SER A 250 4.52 6.14 13.33
C SER A 250 4.09 7.28 14.27
N PRO A 251 3.82 7.08 15.58
CA PRO A 251 3.50 8.17 16.51
C PRO A 251 4.68 9.12 16.75
N LEU A 252 5.92 8.62 16.69
CA LEU A 252 7.12 9.45 16.83
C LEU A 252 7.29 10.37 15.63
N ALA A 253 7.09 9.83 14.42
CA ALA A 253 7.11 10.59 13.18
C ALA A 253 6.01 11.66 13.16
N GLY A 254 4.77 11.31 13.56
CA GLY A 254 3.67 12.27 13.70
C GLY A 254 4.01 13.42 14.64
N ARG A 255 4.47 13.13 15.85
CA ARG A 255 4.90 14.16 16.81
C ARG A 255 6.05 15.03 16.30
N MET A 256 6.95 14.45 15.51
CA MET A 256 8.04 15.19 14.90
C MET A 256 7.54 16.12 13.80
N ILE A 257 6.54 15.71 13.01
CA ILE A 257 5.85 16.56 12.04
C ILE A 257 5.18 17.74 12.74
N ASP A 258 4.43 17.49 13.81
CA ASP A 258 3.73 18.54 14.58
C ASP A 258 4.68 19.57 15.19
N ARG A 259 5.85 19.14 15.67
CA ARG A 259 6.81 20.00 16.38
C ARG A 259 7.82 20.68 15.47
N ARG A 260 8.26 20.03 14.40
CA ARG A 260 9.40 20.44 13.56
C ARG A 260 9.06 20.57 12.08
N GLY A 261 7.78 20.34 11.72
CA GLY A 261 7.32 20.34 10.34
C GLY A 261 7.68 19.05 9.56
N VAL A 262 7.12 18.93 8.39
CA VAL A 262 7.19 17.75 7.52
C VAL A 262 8.61 17.45 7.03
N LEU A 263 9.46 18.45 6.83
CA LEU A 263 10.75 18.31 6.14
C LEU A 263 11.76 17.45 6.90
N ILE A 264 11.85 17.58 8.23
CA ILE A 264 12.85 16.86 9.04
C ILE A 264 12.61 15.36 9.04
N PRO A 265 11.40 14.85 9.35
CA PRO A 265 11.13 13.41 9.30
C PRO A 265 11.31 12.82 7.90
N VAL A 266 10.93 13.56 6.83
CA VAL A 266 11.14 13.11 5.45
C VAL A 266 12.63 12.99 5.14
N GLN A 267 13.45 14.01 5.48
CA GLN A 267 14.88 13.96 5.22
C GLN A 267 15.58 12.82 5.98
N LEU A 268 15.21 12.62 7.26
CA LEU A 268 15.76 11.54 8.07
C LEU A 268 15.39 10.17 7.49
N ALA A 269 14.13 9.96 7.14
CA ALA A 269 13.66 8.72 6.54
C ALA A 269 14.33 8.41 5.19
N LEU A 270 14.56 9.44 4.36
CA LEU A 270 15.26 9.29 3.08
C LEU A 270 16.75 8.97 3.26
N VAL A 271 17.42 9.58 4.25
CA VAL A 271 18.82 9.26 4.56
C VAL A 271 18.95 7.83 5.06
N ILE A 272 18.12 7.43 6.03
CA ILE A 272 18.12 6.06 6.55
C ILE A 272 17.72 5.10 5.41
N GLY A 273 16.70 5.41 4.62
CA GLY A 273 16.25 4.63 3.49
C GLY A 273 17.35 4.38 2.45
N ALA A 274 18.14 5.42 2.12
CA ALA A 274 19.29 5.26 1.23
C ALA A 274 20.38 4.36 1.86
N ALA A 275 20.72 4.59 3.13
CA ALA A 275 21.75 3.81 3.82
C ALA A 275 21.37 2.32 3.95
N VAL A 276 20.11 2.02 4.32
CA VAL A 276 19.65 0.62 4.43
C VAL A 276 19.54 -0.05 3.08
N SER A 277 19.16 0.68 2.02
CA SER A 277 19.16 0.13 0.65
C SER A 277 20.58 -0.27 0.20
N VAL A 278 21.57 0.58 0.45
CA VAL A 278 23.00 0.23 0.21
C VAL A 278 23.41 -0.96 1.07
N GLY A 279 23.05 -0.98 2.35
CA GLY A 279 23.32 -2.09 3.25
C GLY A 279 22.75 -3.42 2.72
N LEU A 280 21.49 -3.44 2.29
CA LEU A 280 20.86 -4.63 1.71
C LEU A 280 21.53 -5.08 0.42
N ALA A 281 22.04 -4.15 -0.40
CA ALA A 281 22.76 -4.45 -1.63
C ALA A 281 24.05 -5.22 -1.40
N VAL A 282 24.78 -4.92 -0.31
CA VAL A 282 26.16 -5.44 -0.09
C VAL A 282 26.24 -6.49 1.02
N THR A 283 25.15 -6.80 1.71
CA THR A 283 25.16 -7.69 2.87
C THR A 283 24.80 -9.13 2.51
N PRO A 284 25.77 -10.07 2.51
CA PRO A 284 25.53 -11.45 2.11
C PRO A 284 25.12 -12.37 3.28
N ARG A 285 24.95 -11.85 4.51
CA ARG A 285 24.74 -12.65 5.73
C ARG A 285 23.39 -12.32 6.40
N PRO A 286 22.59 -13.33 6.80
CA PRO A 286 21.29 -13.15 7.42
C PRO A 286 21.33 -12.27 8.69
N LEU A 287 22.40 -12.40 9.49
CA LEU A 287 22.58 -11.67 10.75
C LEU A 287 22.51 -10.16 10.58
N PHE A 288 23.01 -9.62 9.46
CA PHE A 288 22.97 -8.18 9.16
C PHE A 288 21.81 -7.83 8.24
N TYR A 289 21.39 -8.75 7.37
CA TYR A 289 20.32 -8.54 6.40
C TYR A 289 18.96 -8.31 7.09
N VAL A 290 18.64 -9.13 8.10
CA VAL A 290 17.36 -9.02 8.83
C VAL A 290 17.20 -7.70 9.59
N PRO A 291 18.18 -7.22 10.38
CA PRO A 291 18.10 -5.89 10.98
C PRO A 291 17.95 -4.76 9.95
N LEU A 292 18.67 -4.84 8.82
CA LEU A 292 18.54 -3.84 7.74
C LEU A 292 17.14 -3.87 7.11
N LEU A 293 16.53 -5.05 6.93
CA LEU A 293 15.18 -5.19 6.43
C LEU A 293 14.16 -4.55 7.39
N ILE A 294 14.29 -4.78 8.69
CA ILE A 294 13.43 -4.17 9.71
C ILE A 294 13.60 -2.64 9.71
N LEU A 295 14.82 -2.14 9.61
CA LEU A 295 15.08 -0.70 9.51
C LEU A 295 14.53 -0.11 8.20
N ALA A 296 14.62 -0.85 7.07
CA ALA A 296 14.02 -0.45 5.80
C ALA A 296 12.50 -0.31 5.92
N SER A 297 11.84 -1.28 6.59
CA SER A 297 10.40 -1.22 6.87
C SER A 297 10.01 0.07 7.56
N GLY A 298 10.72 0.43 8.64
CA GLY A 298 10.46 1.68 9.36
C GLY A 298 10.76 2.92 8.53
N ALA A 299 11.90 2.96 7.82
CA ALA A 299 12.30 4.13 7.03
C ALA A 299 11.35 4.40 5.86
N TYR A 300 10.92 3.35 5.15
CA TYR A 300 9.98 3.49 4.03
C TYR A 300 8.56 3.79 4.53
N GLY A 301 8.10 3.10 5.59
CA GLY A 301 6.75 3.27 6.12
C GLY A 301 6.50 4.66 6.71
N VAL A 302 7.47 5.23 7.40
CA VAL A 302 7.36 6.59 7.95
C VAL A 302 7.11 7.65 6.86
N LEU A 303 7.55 7.45 5.62
CA LEU A 303 7.31 8.38 4.51
C LEU A 303 5.83 8.51 4.11
N PHE A 304 4.99 7.51 4.40
CA PHE A 304 3.56 7.61 4.13
C PHE A 304 2.85 8.68 4.97
N ILE A 305 3.31 8.91 6.22
CA ILE A 305 2.67 9.86 7.12
C ILE A 305 2.69 11.30 6.57
N PRO A 306 3.87 11.86 6.20
CA PRO A 306 3.92 13.18 5.58
C PRO A 306 3.24 13.23 4.20
N ALA A 307 3.22 12.11 3.46
CA ALA A 307 2.50 12.03 2.19
C ALA A 307 1.00 12.28 2.38
N PHE A 308 0.38 11.62 3.36
CA PHE A 308 -1.03 11.85 3.71
C PHE A 308 -1.30 13.29 4.09
N ALA A 309 -0.47 13.90 4.94
CA ALA A 309 -0.63 15.29 5.38
C ALA A 309 -0.57 16.27 4.19
N LEU A 310 0.44 16.15 3.34
CA LEU A 310 0.62 17.03 2.18
C LEU A 310 -0.51 16.88 1.15
N ILE A 311 -1.02 15.66 0.93
CA ILE A 311 -2.14 15.42 0.02
C ILE A 311 -3.40 16.07 0.58
N ALA A 312 -3.68 15.91 1.88
CA ALA A 312 -4.85 16.49 2.53
C ALA A 312 -4.82 18.03 2.49
N GLU A 313 -3.70 18.66 2.85
CA GLU A 313 -3.52 20.10 2.79
C GLU A 313 -3.61 20.64 1.36
N GLY A 314 -2.97 19.97 0.40
CA GLY A 314 -3.00 20.36 -1.01
C GLY A 314 -4.38 20.23 -1.63
N ALA A 315 -5.15 19.23 -1.24
CA ALA A 315 -6.54 19.05 -1.64
C ALA A 315 -7.44 20.16 -1.08
N GLU A 316 -7.31 20.46 0.22
CA GLU A 316 -8.09 21.51 0.90
C GLU A 316 -7.84 22.88 0.27
N SER A 317 -6.58 23.26 0.08
CA SER A 317 -6.20 24.55 -0.53
C SER A 317 -6.63 24.67 -2.01
N SER A 318 -6.87 23.54 -2.67
CA SER A 318 -7.36 23.50 -4.06
C SER A 318 -8.88 23.34 -4.18
N ALA A 319 -9.58 23.29 -3.06
CA ALA A 319 -11.01 22.96 -2.96
C ALA A 319 -11.36 21.61 -3.64
N LEU A 320 -10.42 20.65 -3.60
CA LEU A 320 -10.63 19.30 -4.09
C LEU A 320 -11.33 18.46 -3.02
N PRO A 321 -12.46 17.79 -3.33
CA PRO A 321 -13.10 16.91 -2.36
C PRO A 321 -12.15 15.81 -1.85
N GLN A 322 -12.11 15.58 -0.53
CA GLN A 322 -11.19 14.63 0.09
C GLN A 322 -11.30 13.22 -0.48
N GLY A 323 -12.51 12.75 -0.80
CA GLY A 323 -12.70 11.43 -1.44
C GLY A 323 -11.98 11.30 -2.79
N MET A 324 -11.94 12.40 -3.58
CA MET A 324 -11.21 12.43 -4.86
C MET A 324 -9.69 12.47 -4.63
N ALA A 325 -9.23 13.24 -3.63
CA ALA A 325 -7.84 13.30 -3.24
C ALA A 325 -7.31 11.91 -2.82
N PHE A 326 -8.08 11.15 -2.03
CA PHE A 326 -7.76 9.78 -1.66
C PHE A 326 -7.75 8.81 -2.85
N GLY A 327 -8.64 9.01 -3.83
CA GLY A 327 -8.61 8.22 -5.07
C GLY A 327 -7.30 8.41 -5.85
N VAL A 328 -6.87 9.67 -6.01
CA VAL A 328 -5.59 9.99 -6.68
C VAL A 328 -4.39 9.50 -5.88
N MET A 329 -4.45 9.63 -4.55
CA MET A 329 -3.44 9.09 -3.64
C MET A 329 -3.29 7.57 -3.80
N ASN A 330 -4.41 6.84 -3.83
CA ASN A 330 -4.39 5.39 -4.02
C ASN A 330 -3.83 5.01 -5.40
N ALA A 331 -4.09 5.81 -6.44
CA ALA A 331 -3.48 5.61 -7.76
C ALA A 331 -1.96 5.83 -7.72
N ALA A 332 -1.48 6.85 -6.99
CA ALA A 332 -0.05 7.08 -6.80
C ALA A 332 0.63 5.93 -6.03
N TRP A 333 -0.03 5.45 -4.96
CA TRP A 333 0.40 4.25 -4.24
C TRP A 333 0.46 3.03 -5.16
N ALA A 334 -0.60 2.77 -5.91
CA ALA A 334 -0.70 1.62 -6.81
C ALA A 334 0.35 1.67 -7.92
N LEU A 335 0.66 2.86 -8.44
CA LEU A 335 1.72 3.05 -9.44
C LEU A 335 3.10 2.66 -8.88
N GLY A 336 3.44 3.11 -7.68
CA GLY A 336 4.69 2.72 -7.02
C GLY A 336 4.74 1.21 -6.73
N ALA A 337 3.66 0.67 -6.18
CA ALA A 337 3.51 -0.75 -5.85
C ALA A 337 3.44 -1.67 -7.10
N LEU A 338 3.14 -1.11 -8.27
CA LEU A 338 3.24 -1.80 -9.57
C LEU A 338 4.68 -1.77 -10.11
N VAL A 339 5.25 -0.57 -10.18
CA VAL A 339 6.56 -0.35 -10.81
C VAL A 339 7.70 -0.99 -10.00
N GLY A 340 7.65 -0.85 -8.66
CA GLY A 340 8.68 -1.38 -7.77
C GLY A 340 8.96 -2.87 -7.97
N PRO A 341 7.98 -3.76 -7.78
CA PRO A 341 8.21 -5.20 -7.92
C PRO A 341 8.44 -5.62 -9.39
N ALA A 342 7.70 -5.05 -10.35
CA ALA A 342 7.82 -5.43 -11.75
C ALA A 342 9.21 -5.08 -12.31
N VAL A 343 9.64 -3.83 -12.14
CA VAL A 343 10.95 -3.35 -12.64
C VAL A 343 12.07 -3.88 -11.74
N GLY A 344 11.91 -3.84 -10.42
CA GLY A 344 12.90 -4.36 -9.48
C GLY A 344 13.19 -5.84 -9.69
N GLY A 345 12.15 -6.66 -9.89
CA GLY A 345 12.29 -8.08 -10.21
C GLY A 345 12.94 -8.33 -11.57
N ALA A 346 12.57 -7.55 -12.61
CA ALA A 346 13.17 -7.65 -13.95
C ALA A 346 14.66 -7.27 -13.94
N VAL A 347 15.01 -6.18 -13.27
CA VAL A 347 16.42 -5.75 -13.11
C VAL A 347 17.19 -6.79 -12.31
N ALA A 348 16.64 -7.30 -11.21
CA ALA A 348 17.28 -8.34 -10.41
C ALA A 348 17.53 -9.65 -11.21
N ALA A 349 16.61 -10.02 -12.09
CA ALA A 349 16.78 -11.19 -12.95
C ALA A 349 17.92 -11.02 -13.96
N ALA A 350 18.20 -9.80 -14.41
CA ALA A 350 19.25 -9.49 -15.38
C ALA A 350 20.61 -9.20 -14.73
N THR A 351 20.65 -8.59 -13.54
CA THR A 351 21.85 -8.00 -12.95
C THR A 351 22.17 -8.49 -11.52
N GLY A 352 21.26 -9.30 -10.93
CA GLY A 352 21.33 -9.66 -9.52
C GLY A 352 20.69 -8.60 -8.61
N ASP A 353 20.60 -8.90 -7.31
CA ASP A 353 19.86 -8.10 -6.33
C ASP A 353 20.52 -6.77 -5.94
N VAL A 354 21.83 -6.64 -6.20
CA VAL A 354 22.61 -5.44 -5.86
C VAL A 354 22.05 -4.20 -6.56
N VAL A 355 21.81 -4.30 -7.88
CA VAL A 355 21.40 -3.15 -8.70
C VAL A 355 20.04 -2.58 -8.29
N PRO A 356 18.97 -3.36 -8.10
CA PRO A 356 17.68 -2.82 -7.64
C PRO A 356 17.76 -2.09 -6.29
N PHE A 357 18.56 -2.61 -5.33
CA PHE A 357 18.74 -1.94 -4.05
C PHE A 357 19.56 -0.64 -4.18
N LEU A 358 20.59 -0.61 -5.02
CA LEU A 358 21.34 0.62 -5.30
C LEU A 358 20.47 1.67 -6.03
N VAL A 359 19.60 1.24 -6.95
CA VAL A 359 18.60 2.12 -7.59
C VAL A 359 17.62 2.65 -6.55
N SER A 360 17.19 1.85 -5.60
CA SER A 360 16.37 2.29 -4.47
C SER A 360 17.07 3.35 -3.62
N ALA A 361 18.36 3.17 -3.34
CA ALA A 361 19.18 4.16 -2.65
C ALA A 361 19.29 5.47 -3.45
N LEU A 362 19.47 5.38 -4.77
CA LEU A 362 19.52 6.53 -5.67
C LEU A 362 18.19 7.31 -5.66
N PHE A 363 17.05 6.63 -5.71
CA PHE A 363 15.74 7.29 -5.59
C PHE A 363 15.58 8.03 -4.27
N CYS A 364 16.01 7.46 -3.15
CA CYS A 364 16.04 8.15 -1.86
C CYS A 364 16.95 9.38 -1.89
N ALA A 365 18.15 9.28 -2.48
CA ALA A 365 19.10 10.39 -2.59
C ALA A 365 18.58 11.52 -3.48
N VAL A 366 17.98 11.20 -4.63
CA VAL A 366 17.36 12.17 -5.54
C VAL A 366 16.18 12.88 -4.88
N ALA A 367 15.31 12.14 -4.19
CA ALA A 367 14.21 12.71 -3.42
C ALA A 367 14.72 13.65 -2.31
N LEU A 368 15.77 13.25 -1.58
CA LEU A 368 16.42 14.07 -0.55
C LEU A 368 16.97 15.37 -1.12
N ALA A 369 17.65 15.30 -2.27
CA ALA A 369 18.17 16.48 -2.97
C ALA A 369 17.03 17.42 -3.41
N GLY A 370 15.92 16.87 -3.90
CA GLY A 370 14.72 17.63 -4.28
C GLY A 370 14.11 18.37 -3.07
N VAL A 371 13.94 17.67 -1.94
CA VAL A 371 13.40 18.24 -0.70
C VAL A 371 14.30 19.36 -0.15
N ARG A 372 15.63 19.18 -0.20
CA ARG A 372 16.59 20.22 0.23
C ARG A 372 16.54 21.45 -0.67
N ARG A 373 16.47 21.30 -1.99
CA ARG A 373 16.36 22.42 -2.95
C ARG A 373 15.06 23.20 -2.76
N ALA A 374 13.95 22.53 -2.52
CA ALA A 374 12.67 23.18 -2.23
C ALA A 374 12.75 24.05 -0.98
N ARG A 375 13.43 23.59 0.08
CA ARG A 375 13.66 24.38 1.31
C ARG A 375 14.43 25.66 1.06
N HIS A 376 15.53 25.60 0.31
CA HIS A 376 16.35 26.79 0.02
C HIS A 376 15.60 27.87 -0.77
N ARG A 377 14.71 27.47 -1.68
CA ARG A 377 13.86 28.43 -2.41
C ARG A 377 12.86 29.14 -1.50
N THR A 378 12.26 28.42 -0.55
CA THR A 378 11.28 29.02 0.39
C THR A 378 11.95 29.98 1.37
N THR A 379 13.17 29.70 1.83
CA THR A 379 13.92 30.60 2.72
C THR A 379 14.46 31.82 1.99
N ALA A 380 14.86 31.73 0.72
CA ALA A 380 15.31 32.85 -0.09
C ALA A 380 14.16 33.88 -0.34
N PHE A 381 12.94 33.37 -0.62
CA PHE A 381 11.74 34.23 -0.82
C PHE A 381 11.22 34.89 0.48
N ALA A 382 11.57 34.37 1.65
CA ALA A 382 11.16 34.93 2.94
C ALA A 382 12.15 36.01 3.47
N MET A 383 13.27 36.21 2.79
CA MET A 383 14.30 37.20 3.12
C MET A 383 14.34 38.40 2.14
N GLU A 384 13.54 38.36 1.06
CA GLU A 384 13.22 39.49 0.18
C GLU A 384 11.86 40.13 0.59
#